data_ed54edaf6221ff59d3dcea66c346558c
#
_entry.id   ed54edaf6221ff59d3dcea66c346558c
#
_cell.length_a   1.000
_cell.length_b   1.000
_cell.length_c   1.000
_cell.angle_alpha   90.00
_cell.angle_beta   90.00
_cell.angle_gamma   90.00
#
_symmetry.space_group_name_H-M   'P 1'
#
loop_
_entity.id
_entity.type
_entity.pdbx_description
1 polymer ?
#
loop_
_entity_poly.entity_id
_entity_poly.type
_entity_poly.pdbx_seq_one_letter_code
_entity_poly.pdbx_strand_id
1 'polypeptide(L)'
;MGVRKMKISLDWINDYVEIKDIDVDWLVSKFTITTAEIEEVNYIENDVIIEIDNKSLTNRPDLWCHYGIAREISAITGRKLKSIDYIKEEQLRDSSKKTLEVDIEDKEKVLRYSAIKIGNVKANKSPELIADRLSNCGIRPINIIVDIANYVMLDIGQPLHTFNSRDIHSIRAASLKQSIQFDTLDNSQRDIPKDTLMICYEDKPLAIAGIIGGYESEVCENTEGIILESATFDGVAVRKTASSLGIRTDASVRYEKFLDTAITIVAIGRFLKLLQKYQPEIEVETSLYDNVINXXXXXXX
;
A
#
# COMPACT_ATOMS: atom_id res chain seq x y z
N MET A 1 -10.62 -15.41 10.01
CA MET A 1 -9.19 -15.26 10.29
C MET A 1 -8.89 -13.81 10.62
N GLY A 2 -8.20 -13.57 11.73
CA GLY A 2 -7.91 -12.23 12.18
C GLY A 2 -6.82 -11.55 11.36
N VAL A 3 -6.80 -10.22 11.46
CA VAL A 3 -5.75 -9.44 10.83
C VAL A 3 -4.45 -9.63 11.61
N ARG A 4 -3.34 -9.71 10.87
CA ARG A 4 -2.01 -9.72 11.46
C ARG A 4 -1.86 -8.52 12.40
N LYS A 5 -1.16 -8.72 13.51
CA LYS A 5 -0.84 -7.61 14.39
C LYS A 5 0.09 -6.64 13.67
N MET A 6 -0.01 -5.37 14.05
CA MET A 6 0.85 -4.34 13.46
C MET A 6 2.24 -4.50 14.03
N LYS A 7 3.17 -4.91 13.18
CA LYS A 7 4.58 -5.09 13.56
C LYS A 7 5.41 -3.98 12.96
N ILE A 8 6.25 -3.40 13.79
CA ILE A 8 7.08 -2.25 13.42
C ILE A 8 8.54 -2.58 13.72
N SER A 9 9.39 -2.31 12.76
CA SER A 9 10.83 -2.50 12.88
C SER A 9 11.48 -1.20 13.37
N LEU A 10 12.20 -1.26 14.48
CA LEU A 10 12.90 -0.07 14.96
C LEU A 10 14.07 0.32 14.05
N ASP A 11 14.69 -0.66 13.37
CA ASP A 11 15.71 -0.35 12.38
C ASP A 11 15.13 0.49 11.23
N TRP A 12 13.91 0.17 10.82
CA TRP A 12 13.19 0.91 9.78
C TRP A 12 12.85 2.32 10.27
N ILE A 13 12.34 2.41 11.50
CA ILE A 13 12.05 3.72 12.12
C ILE A 13 13.28 4.60 12.09
N ASN A 14 14.45 4.01 12.32
CA ASN A 14 15.71 4.77 12.36
C ASN A 14 16.03 5.46 11.03
N ASP A 15 15.44 5.00 9.94
CA ASP A 15 15.57 5.71 8.65
C ASP A 15 15.00 7.12 8.73
N TYR A 16 14.01 7.33 9.61
CA TYR A 16 13.27 8.59 9.67
C TYR A 16 13.57 9.42 10.92
N VAL A 17 13.90 8.77 12.01
CA VAL A 17 14.27 9.46 13.24
C VAL A 17 15.34 8.63 13.93
N GLU A 18 16.46 9.25 14.26
CA GLU A 18 17.60 8.53 14.83
C GLU A 18 17.27 8.07 16.23
N ILE A 19 17.27 6.76 16.45
CA ILE A 19 16.91 6.17 17.73
C ILE A 19 17.86 5.08 18.21
N LYS A 20 18.95 4.82 17.48
CA LYS A 20 19.82 3.70 17.83
C LYS A 20 20.48 3.85 19.19
N ASP A 21 20.65 5.08 19.66
CA ASP A 21 21.25 5.33 20.98
C ASP A 21 20.22 5.42 22.09
N ILE A 22 18.94 5.20 21.80
CA ILE A 22 17.88 5.28 22.79
C ILE A 22 17.61 3.91 23.37
N ASP A 23 17.47 3.84 24.69
CA ASP A 23 17.10 2.60 25.36
C ASP A 23 15.72 2.12 24.90
N VAL A 24 15.65 0.88 24.43
CA VAL A 24 14.39 0.33 23.89
C VAL A 24 13.30 0.31 24.95
N ASP A 25 13.64 -0.11 26.18
CA ASP A 25 12.64 -0.17 27.24
C ASP A 25 12.04 1.19 27.54
N TRP A 26 12.90 2.22 27.56
CA TRP A 26 12.43 3.58 27.78
C TRP A 26 11.47 4.00 26.66
N LEU A 27 11.87 3.76 25.41
CA LEU A 27 11.07 4.17 24.27
C LEU A 27 9.72 3.45 24.26
N VAL A 28 9.72 2.15 24.52
CA VAL A 28 8.49 1.35 24.55
C VAL A 28 7.55 1.87 25.65
N SER A 29 8.11 2.17 26.83
CA SER A 29 7.30 2.71 27.92
C SER A 29 6.67 4.04 27.57
N LYS A 30 7.45 4.94 26.99
CA LYS A 30 6.93 6.27 26.62
C LYS A 30 5.87 6.16 25.53
N PHE A 31 6.13 5.33 24.52
CA PHE A 31 5.18 5.15 23.43
C PHE A 31 3.88 4.58 23.95
N THR A 32 3.95 3.62 24.84
CA THR A 32 2.75 2.97 25.41
C THR A 32 1.90 3.98 26.17
N ILE A 33 2.54 4.83 26.94
CA ILE A 33 1.82 5.82 27.75
C ILE A 33 1.19 6.90 26.88
N THR A 34 1.90 7.35 25.84
CA THR A 34 1.50 8.54 25.10
C THR A 34 0.69 8.25 23.85
N THR A 35 0.85 7.08 23.24
CA THR A 35 0.35 6.84 21.89
C THR A 35 -0.50 5.59 21.74
N ALA A 36 0.10 4.40 21.93
CA ALA A 36 -0.59 3.15 21.71
C ALA A 36 0.10 2.01 22.45
N GLU A 37 -0.69 1.04 22.86
CA GLU A 37 -0.17 -0.08 23.64
C GLU A 37 0.74 -0.98 22.79
N ILE A 38 1.94 -1.22 23.29
CA ILE A 38 2.86 -2.18 22.69
C ILE A 38 2.69 -3.50 23.45
N GLU A 39 2.29 -4.53 22.72
CA GLU A 39 1.98 -5.83 23.33
C GLU A 39 3.21 -6.72 23.46
N GLU A 40 4.18 -6.55 22.56
CA GLU A 40 5.32 -7.46 22.53
C GLU A 40 6.52 -6.76 21.93
N VAL A 41 7.70 -7.08 22.44
CA VAL A 41 8.97 -6.59 21.92
C VAL A 41 9.83 -7.81 21.62
N ASN A 42 10.22 -7.97 20.37
CA ASN A 42 11.02 -9.12 19.94
C ASN A 42 12.36 -8.65 19.44
N TYR A 43 13.42 -9.14 20.11
CA TYR A 43 14.78 -8.84 19.69
C TYR A 43 15.25 -9.89 18.70
N ILE A 44 15.63 -9.46 17.54
CA ILE A 44 16.16 -10.35 16.51
C ILE A 44 17.51 -9.79 16.08
N GLU A 45 18.24 -10.55 15.30
CA GLU A 45 19.57 -10.11 14.88
C GLU A 45 19.45 -8.77 14.14
N ASN A 46 20.15 -7.76 14.66
CA ASN A 46 20.23 -6.43 14.04
C ASN A 46 18.94 -5.63 14.01
N ASP A 47 17.90 -6.06 14.74
CA ASP A 47 16.63 -5.31 14.73
C ASP A 47 15.84 -5.60 16.00
N VAL A 48 14.89 -4.72 16.27
CA VAL A 48 13.90 -4.92 17.32
C VAL A 48 12.54 -4.70 16.70
N ILE A 49 11.67 -5.68 16.86
CA ILE A 49 10.32 -5.63 16.28
C ILE A 49 9.32 -5.42 17.42
N ILE A 50 8.55 -4.34 17.34
CA ILE A 50 7.49 -4.11 18.32
C ILE A 50 6.15 -4.45 17.70
N GLU A 51 5.27 -5.08 18.51
CA GLU A 51 3.91 -5.39 18.08
C GLU A 51 2.97 -4.45 18.79
N ILE A 52 2.21 -3.70 18.02
CA ILE A 52 1.30 -2.69 18.54
C ILE A 52 -0.11 -3.25 18.51
N ASP A 53 -0.85 -3.04 19.60
CA ASP A 53 -2.22 -3.48 19.70
C ASP A 53 -3.08 -2.78 18.65
N ASN A 54 -3.70 -3.56 17.77
CA ASN A 54 -4.51 -3.00 16.69
C ASN A 54 -5.67 -2.15 17.23
N LYS A 55 -6.23 -2.52 18.38
CA LYS A 55 -7.34 -1.76 18.98
C LYS A 55 -6.88 -0.37 19.38
N SER A 56 -5.62 -0.23 19.81
CA SER A 56 -5.08 1.09 20.17
C SER A 56 -4.95 2.00 18.96
N LEU A 57 -4.91 1.43 17.76
CA LEU A 57 -4.69 2.18 16.52
C LEU A 57 -5.99 2.47 15.76
N THR A 58 -7.14 2.06 16.28
CA THR A 58 -8.39 2.11 15.54
C THR A 58 -8.70 3.52 15.03
N ASN A 59 -8.47 4.53 15.85
CA ASN A 59 -8.80 5.91 15.50
C ASN A 59 -7.60 6.71 14.99
N ARG A 60 -6.50 6.03 14.67
CA ARG A 60 -5.29 6.70 14.23
C ARG A 60 -4.81 6.07 12.92
N PRO A 61 -5.47 6.38 11.80
CA PRO A 61 -5.04 5.80 10.51
C PRO A 61 -3.60 6.14 10.13
N ASP A 62 -3.07 7.25 10.63
CA ASP A 62 -1.69 7.64 10.36
C ASP A 62 -0.66 6.73 11.01
N LEU A 63 -1.07 5.90 11.98
CA LEU A 63 -0.13 5.05 12.71
C LEU A 63 -0.04 3.62 12.15
N TRP A 64 -0.66 3.36 11.00
CA TRP A 64 -0.57 2.04 10.38
C TRP A 64 0.60 1.95 9.42
N CYS A 65 1.70 2.61 9.76
CA CYS A 65 2.91 2.61 8.94
C CYS A 65 4.09 3.09 9.75
N HIS A 66 5.29 2.80 9.23
CA HIS A 66 6.52 3.19 9.93
C HIS A 66 6.69 4.70 10.00
N TYR A 67 6.36 5.41 8.93
CA TYR A 67 6.54 6.87 8.94
C TYR A 67 5.67 7.54 10.00
N GLY A 68 4.43 7.09 10.14
CA GLY A 68 3.54 7.66 11.16
C GLY A 68 4.04 7.38 12.57
N ILE A 69 4.53 6.16 12.79
CA ILE A 69 5.12 5.81 14.10
C ILE A 69 6.39 6.64 14.33
N ALA A 70 7.20 6.83 13.29
CA ALA A 70 8.41 7.66 13.41
C ALA A 70 8.06 9.09 13.81
N ARG A 71 6.97 9.62 13.25
CA ARG A 71 6.51 10.96 13.59
C ARG A 71 6.16 11.07 15.09
N GLU A 72 5.47 10.04 15.62
CA GLU A 72 5.17 9.99 17.04
C GLU A 72 6.44 9.94 17.88
N ILE A 73 7.38 9.10 17.46
CA ILE A 73 8.64 8.96 18.19
C ILE A 73 9.45 10.27 18.14
N SER A 74 9.42 10.95 17.01
CA SER A 74 10.03 12.27 16.90
C SER A 74 9.45 13.22 17.93
N ALA A 75 8.13 13.24 18.09
CA ALA A 75 7.48 14.10 19.09
C ALA A 75 7.85 13.68 20.51
N ILE A 76 7.90 12.37 20.78
CA ILE A 76 8.23 11.87 22.12
C ILE A 76 9.66 12.22 22.51
N THR A 77 10.60 12.12 21.57
CA THR A 77 12.02 12.26 21.85
C THR A 77 12.56 13.67 21.62
N GLY A 78 11.82 14.48 20.87
CA GLY A 78 12.32 15.78 20.43
C GLY A 78 13.34 15.71 19.31
N ARG A 79 13.52 14.55 18.71
CA ARG A 79 14.50 14.37 17.65
C ARG A 79 13.87 14.64 16.29
N LYS A 80 14.72 15.09 15.36
CA LYS A 80 14.25 15.51 14.03
C LYS A 80 13.68 14.35 13.23
N LEU A 81 12.57 14.59 12.56
CA LEU A 81 11.96 13.66 11.62
C LEU A 81 12.44 14.00 10.21
N LYS A 82 13.02 13.02 9.53
CA LYS A 82 13.45 13.19 8.15
C LYS A 82 12.25 13.08 7.22
N SER A 83 12.33 13.77 6.09
CA SER A 83 11.25 13.70 5.10
C SER A 83 11.34 12.42 4.30
N ILE A 84 10.20 12.06 3.69
CA ILE A 84 10.13 10.89 2.81
C ILE A 84 10.89 11.19 1.51
N ASP A 85 11.70 10.23 1.07
CA ASP A 85 12.47 10.35 -0.17
C ASP A 85 11.68 9.70 -1.32
N TYR A 86 11.18 10.53 -2.24
CA TYR A 86 10.34 10.03 -3.33
C TYR A 86 10.48 10.93 -4.54
N ILE A 87 10.11 10.40 -5.71
CA ILE A 87 10.08 11.18 -6.94
C ILE A 87 8.85 12.08 -6.89
N LYS A 88 9.07 13.39 -7.03
CA LYS A 88 8.02 14.37 -6.84
C LYS A 88 7.01 14.36 -7.97
N GLU A 89 5.81 14.83 -7.68
CA GLU A 89 4.70 14.85 -8.63
C GLU A 89 5.07 15.55 -9.93
N GLU A 90 5.83 16.64 -9.85
CA GLU A 90 6.23 17.39 -11.05
C GLU A 90 7.01 16.54 -12.06
N GLN A 91 7.79 15.59 -11.54
CA GLN A 91 8.54 14.67 -12.41
C GLN A 91 7.67 13.54 -12.95
N LEU A 92 6.59 13.22 -12.26
CA LEU A 92 5.68 12.16 -12.68
C LEU A 92 4.70 12.63 -13.76
N ARG A 93 4.42 13.92 -13.80
CA ARG A 93 3.54 14.50 -14.81
C ARG A 93 4.39 14.94 -16.00
N ASP A 94 4.32 14.17 -17.08
CA ASP A 94 5.14 14.35 -18.26
C ASP A 94 4.22 14.65 -19.44
N SER A 95 4.19 15.92 -19.86
CA SER A 95 3.26 16.36 -20.90
C SER A 95 3.55 15.74 -22.26
N SER A 96 4.74 15.15 -22.44
CA SER A 96 5.07 14.48 -23.69
C SER A 96 4.51 13.08 -23.78
N LYS A 97 3.88 12.58 -22.70
CA LYS A 97 3.34 11.24 -22.63
C LYS A 97 1.85 11.27 -22.31
N LYS A 98 1.12 10.30 -22.84
CA LYS A 98 -0.29 10.14 -22.49
C LYS A 98 -0.41 9.50 -21.11
N THR A 99 -1.54 9.76 -20.45
CA THR A 99 -1.90 9.01 -19.25
C THR A 99 -2.60 7.72 -19.65
N LEU A 100 -2.70 6.80 -18.70
CA LEU A 100 -3.59 5.65 -18.87
C LEU A 100 -5.02 6.14 -19.05
N GLU A 101 -5.80 5.39 -19.82
CA GLU A 101 -7.24 5.63 -19.89
C GLU A 101 -7.86 4.98 -18.67
N VAL A 102 -8.54 5.78 -17.86
CA VAL A 102 -9.17 5.28 -16.65
C VAL A 102 -10.61 5.75 -16.59
N ASP A 103 -11.51 4.82 -16.38
CA ASP A 103 -12.94 5.09 -16.27
C ASP A 103 -13.42 4.69 -14.87
N ILE A 104 -13.76 5.67 -14.06
CA ILE A 104 -14.26 5.42 -12.71
C ILE A 104 -15.79 5.46 -12.80
N GLU A 105 -16.41 4.28 -12.88
CA GLU A 105 -17.86 4.23 -13.03
C GLU A 105 -18.61 4.41 -11.71
N ASP A 106 -18.09 3.83 -10.62
CA ASP A 106 -18.76 3.95 -9.33
C ASP A 106 -18.04 5.00 -8.49
N LYS A 107 -18.45 6.24 -8.69
CA LYS A 107 -17.75 7.37 -8.09
C LYS A 107 -17.97 7.52 -6.60
N GLU A 108 -18.96 6.82 -6.05
CA GLU A 108 -19.18 6.87 -4.61
C GLU A 108 -18.18 6.04 -3.83
N LYS A 109 -17.58 5.04 -4.50
CA LYS A 109 -16.67 4.12 -3.82
C LYS A 109 -15.20 4.45 -4.01
N VAL A 110 -14.89 5.47 -4.82
CA VAL A 110 -13.50 5.85 -5.11
C VAL A 110 -13.33 7.33 -4.80
N LEU A 111 -12.47 7.66 -3.84
CA LEU A 111 -12.20 9.06 -3.50
C LEU A 111 -11.11 9.64 -4.40
N ARG A 112 -10.11 8.84 -4.72
CA ARG A 112 -9.02 9.26 -5.59
C ARG A 112 -8.42 8.03 -6.27
N TYR A 113 -8.05 8.17 -7.52
CA TYR A 113 -7.40 7.07 -8.24
C TYR A 113 -6.19 7.63 -8.96
N SER A 114 -5.03 7.05 -8.66
CA SER A 114 -3.78 7.44 -9.30
C SER A 114 -3.13 6.19 -9.89
N ALA A 115 -2.55 6.32 -11.08
CA ALA A 115 -1.94 5.16 -11.73
C ALA A 115 -0.88 5.61 -12.74
N ILE A 116 0.08 4.73 -12.96
CA ILE A 116 1.16 4.98 -13.90
C ILE A 116 1.61 3.62 -14.46
N LYS A 117 2.07 3.63 -15.71
CA LYS A 117 2.53 2.40 -16.35
C LYS A 117 4.05 2.42 -16.45
N ILE A 118 4.67 1.32 -16.04
CA ILE A 118 6.12 1.20 -15.96
C ILE A 118 6.55 -0.02 -16.77
N GLY A 119 7.48 0.16 -17.67
CA GLY A 119 8.00 -0.90 -18.51
C GLY A 119 9.42 -1.26 -18.17
N ASN A 120 9.88 -2.31 -18.82
CA ASN A 120 11.26 -2.80 -18.68
C ASN A 120 11.58 -3.18 -17.24
N VAL A 121 10.59 -3.72 -16.54
CA VAL A 121 10.76 -4.21 -15.17
C VAL A 121 11.13 -5.68 -15.19
N LYS A 122 11.72 -6.15 -14.11
CA LYS A 122 12.04 -7.57 -13.92
C LYS A 122 11.56 -7.99 -12.54
N ALA A 123 10.87 -9.12 -12.49
CA ALA A 123 10.35 -9.64 -11.22
C ALA A 123 11.38 -10.50 -10.52
N ASN A 124 12.53 -9.91 -10.26
CA ASN A 124 13.67 -10.57 -9.62
C ASN A 124 13.44 -10.74 -8.12
N LYS A 125 14.32 -11.48 -7.49
CA LYS A 125 14.36 -11.60 -6.04
C LYS A 125 14.66 -10.24 -5.43
N SER A 126 14.03 -9.95 -4.28
CA SER A 126 14.21 -8.68 -3.62
C SER A 126 15.58 -8.55 -2.97
N PRO A 127 16.12 -7.32 -2.89
CA PRO A 127 17.31 -7.08 -2.07
C PRO A 127 17.07 -7.46 -0.62
N GLU A 128 18.14 -7.82 0.09
CA GLU A 128 18.04 -8.28 1.46
C GLU A 128 17.32 -7.28 2.38
N LEU A 129 17.63 -5.99 2.25
CA LEU A 129 17.00 -5.01 3.12
C LEU A 129 15.48 -5.05 3.01
N ILE A 130 14.98 -5.07 1.78
CA ILE A 130 13.54 -5.09 1.52
C ILE A 130 12.95 -6.40 2.05
N ALA A 131 13.56 -7.52 1.70
CA ALA A 131 13.04 -8.83 2.06
C ALA A 131 13.04 -9.04 3.57
N ASP A 132 14.12 -8.66 4.23
CA ASP A 132 14.24 -8.87 5.68
C ASP A 132 13.25 -8.02 6.45
N ARG A 133 13.09 -6.76 6.04
CA ARG A 133 12.14 -5.89 6.74
C ARG A 133 10.71 -6.39 6.57
N LEU A 134 10.35 -6.85 5.37
CA LEU A 134 9.01 -7.42 5.17
C LEU A 134 8.82 -8.67 6.02
N SER A 135 9.79 -9.59 5.98
CA SER A 135 9.70 -10.83 6.76
C SER A 135 9.57 -10.53 8.25
N ASN A 136 10.38 -9.61 8.74
CA ASN A 136 10.35 -9.26 10.17
C ASN A 136 9.01 -8.66 10.57
N CYS A 137 8.32 -8.01 9.64
CA CYS A 137 7.02 -7.42 9.89
C CYS A 137 5.86 -8.31 9.46
N GLY A 138 6.15 -9.57 9.14
CA GLY A 138 5.10 -10.57 8.92
C GLY A 138 4.62 -10.73 7.48
N ILE A 139 5.33 -10.16 6.52
CA ILE A 139 4.97 -10.32 5.11
C ILE A 139 6.02 -11.15 4.40
N ARG A 140 5.59 -12.24 3.77
CA ARG A 140 6.52 -13.12 3.05
C ARG A 140 6.96 -12.47 1.75
N PRO A 141 8.26 -12.36 1.51
CA PRO A 141 8.75 -11.81 0.23
C PRO A 141 8.38 -12.70 -0.95
N ILE A 142 8.08 -12.09 -2.08
CA ILE A 142 7.71 -12.81 -3.30
C ILE A 142 8.67 -12.45 -4.43
N ASN A 143 8.61 -11.21 -4.90
CA ASN A 143 9.56 -10.68 -5.88
C ASN A 143 9.68 -9.19 -5.66
N ILE A 144 10.70 -8.57 -6.26
CA ILE A 144 11.01 -7.18 -5.97
C ILE A 144 9.85 -6.24 -6.25
N ILE A 145 9.06 -6.51 -7.29
CA ILE A 145 7.97 -5.60 -7.66
C ILE A 145 6.87 -5.63 -6.60
N VAL A 146 6.39 -6.82 -6.29
CA VAL A 146 5.35 -6.98 -5.26
C VAL A 146 5.89 -6.54 -3.90
N ASP A 147 7.13 -6.87 -3.62
CA ASP A 147 7.73 -6.57 -2.32
C ASP A 147 7.90 -5.07 -2.10
N ILE A 148 8.30 -4.33 -3.14
CA ILE A 148 8.39 -2.87 -2.98
C ILE A 148 7.01 -2.26 -2.77
N ALA A 149 5.98 -2.79 -3.44
CA ALA A 149 4.63 -2.29 -3.20
C ALA A 149 4.22 -2.49 -1.73
N ASN A 150 4.46 -3.69 -1.21
CA ASN A 150 4.16 -3.96 0.21
C ASN A 150 5.06 -3.15 1.14
N TYR A 151 6.32 -2.95 0.76
CA TYR A 151 7.25 -2.14 1.54
C TYR A 151 6.72 -0.70 1.66
N VAL A 152 6.27 -0.11 0.56
CA VAL A 152 5.74 1.26 0.59
C VAL A 152 4.49 1.34 1.47
N MET A 153 3.63 0.32 1.42
CA MET A 153 2.46 0.30 2.29
C MET A 153 2.85 0.31 3.76
N LEU A 154 3.81 -0.53 4.16
CA LEU A 154 4.27 -0.56 5.55
C LEU A 154 5.09 0.68 5.90
N ASP A 155 5.73 1.28 4.90
CA ASP A 155 6.60 2.43 5.08
C ASP A 155 5.80 3.70 5.36
N ILE A 156 4.86 4.02 4.46
CA ILE A 156 4.14 5.30 4.53
C ILE A 156 2.62 5.16 4.56
N GLY A 157 2.09 3.94 4.58
CA GLY A 157 0.69 3.73 4.88
C GLY A 157 -0.25 3.59 3.69
N GLN A 158 0.24 3.75 2.48
CA GLN A 158 -0.61 3.71 1.29
C GLN A 158 -0.52 2.34 0.61
N PRO A 159 -1.61 1.58 0.56
CA PRO A 159 -1.60 0.35 -0.21
C PRO A 159 -1.38 0.63 -1.69
N LEU A 160 -0.49 -0.12 -2.30
CA LEU A 160 -0.24 -0.08 -3.73
C LEU A 160 -0.58 -1.43 -4.32
N HIS A 161 -1.05 -1.43 -5.56
CA HIS A 161 -1.26 -2.67 -6.27
C HIS A 161 -0.56 -2.62 -7.61
N THR A 162 0.01 -3.75 -8.03
CA THR A 162 0.70 -3.86 -9.30
C THR A 162 -0.01 -4.88 -10.16
N PHE A 163 -0.42 -4.47 -11.36
CA PHE A 163 -1.00 -5.37 -12.34
C PHE A 163 0.05 -5.68 -13.40
N ASN A 164 0.15 -6.94 -13.80
CA ASN A 164 0.95 -7.29 -14.98
C ASN A 164 0.29 -6.59 -16.17
N SER A 165 1.04 -5.72 -16.85
CA SER A 165 0.45 -4.82 -17.84
C SER A 165 0.48 -5.36 -19.26
N ARG A 166 0.87 -6.62 -19.44
CA ARG A 166 1.15 -7.17 -20.76
C ARG A 166 0.18 -6.74 -21.84
N ASP A 167 -1.11 -6.87 -21.62
CA ASP A 167 -2.11 -6.52 -22.62
C ASP A 167 -3.10 -5.51 -22.09
N ILE A 168 -2.72 -4.77 -21.04
CA ILE A 168 -3.63 -3.84 -20.38
C ILE A 168 -3.21 -2.42 -20.74
N HIS A 169 -4.14 -1.63 -21.28
CA HIS A 169 -3.86 -0.23 -21.60
C HIS A 169 -4.98 0.70 -21.12
N SER A 170 -5.97 0.16 -20.41
CA SER A 170 -7.01 0.97 -19.79
C SER A 170 -7.47 0.28 -18.51
N ILE A 171 -8.07 1.06 -17.65
CA ILE A 171 -8.57 0.58 -16.36
C ILE A 171 -9.99 1.07 -16.19
N ARG A 172 -10.84 0.21 -15.67
CA ARG A 172 -12.22 0.57 -15.37
C ARG A 172 -12.52 0.15 -13.93
N ALA A 173 -12.96 1.08 -13.10
CA ALA A 173 -13.34 0.79 -11.72
C ALA A 173 -14.87 0.79 -11.67
N ALA A 174 -15.46 -0.38 -11.50
CA ALA A 174 -16.89 -0.54 -11.64
C ALA A 174 -17.43 -1.57 -10.66
N SER A 175 -18.63 -1.32 -10.17
CA SER A 175 -19.31 -2.27 -9.31
C SER A 175 -20.01 -3.31 -10.16
N LEU A 176 -19.94 -4.55 -9.72
CA LEU A 176 -20.52 -5.67 -10.45
C LEU A 176 -22.03 -5.52 -10.57
N LYS A 177 -22.55 -5.80 -11.75
CA LYS A 177 -23.99 -5.80 -11.98
C LYS A 177 -24.65 -7.13 -11.62
N GLN A 178 -23.84 -8.18 -11.53
CA GLN A 178 -24.28 -9.50 -11.06
C GLN A 178 -23.10 -10.21 -10.45
N SER A 179 -23.36 -11.22 -9.66
CA SER A 179 -22.29 -11.96 -9.01
C SER A 179 -21.43 -12.69 -10.04
N ILE A 180 -20.16 -12.87 -9.71
CA ILE A 180 -19.23 -13.59 -10.58
C ILE A 180 -18.38 -14.53 -9.74
N GLN A 181 -17.72 -15.47 -10.42
CA GLN A 181 -16.65 -16.25 -9.82
C GLN A 181 -15.33 -15.61 -10.17
N PHE A 182 -14.41 -15.57 -9.21
CA PHE A 182 -13.15 -14.87 -9.39
C PHE A 182 -12.05 -15.56 -8.60
N ASP A 183 -10.92 -15.83 -9.27
CA ASP A 183 -9.76 -16.45 -8.65
C ASP A 183 -8.86 -15.36 -8.09
N THR A 184 -8.62 -15.41 -6.78
CA THR A 184 -7.81 -14.41 -6.10
C THR A 184 -6.38 -14.90 -5.88
N LEU A 185 -5.49 -13.94 -5.56
CA LEU A 185 -4.06 -14.19 -5.41
C LEU A 185 -3.72 -15.23 -4.34
N ASP A 186 -4.63 -15.43 -3.39
CA ASP A 186 -4.42 -16.41 -2.31
C ASP A 186 -4.85 -17.81 -2.71
N ASN A 187 -5.00 -18.06 -4.01
CA ASN A 187 -5.35 -19.36 -4.57
C ASN A 187 -6.73 -19.84 -4.17
N SER A 188 -7.63 -18.91 -3.94
CA SER A 188 -9.03 -19.24 -3.65
C SER A 188 -9.90 -18.87 -4.83
N GLN A 189 -10.89 -19.70 -5.11
CA GLN A 189 -11.95 -19.34 -6.04
C GLN A 189 -13.11 -18.79 -5.21
N ARG A 190 -13.54 -17.58 -5.54
CA ARG A 190 -14.51 -16.88 -4.69
C ARG A 190 -15.73 -16.50 -5.48
N ASP A 191 -16.87 -16.54 -4.80
CA ASP A 191 -18.12 -15.98 -5.32
C ASP A 191 -18.16 -14.52 -4.89
N ILE A 192 -18.10 -13.62 -5.86
CA ILE A 192 -18.08 -12.19 -5.58
C ILE A 192 -19.48 -11.64 -5.80
N PRO A 193 -20.09 -11.07 -4.77
CA PRO A 193 -21.49 -10.63 -4.91
C PRO A 193 -21.65 -9.41 -5.78
N LYS A 194 -22.88 -9.23 -6.26
CA LYS A 194 -23.31 -8.03 -6.94
C LYS A 194 -22.93 -6.81 -6.11
N ASP A 195 -22.64 -5.71 -6.79
CA ASP A 195 -22.30 -4.40 -6.21
C ASP A 195 -20.91 -4.31 -5.59
N THR A 196 -20.10 -5.35 -5.71
CA THR A 196 -18.70 -5.26 -5.28
C THR A 196 -17.89 -4.45 -6.29
N LEU A 197 -17.08 -3.53 -5.81
CA LEU A 197 -16.23 -2.73 -6.68
C LEU A 197 -15.03 -3.55 -7.16
N MET A 198 -14.89 -3.63 -8.47
CA MET A 198 -13.79 -4.34 -9.11
C MET A 198 -12.96 -3.39 -9.93
N ILE A 199 -11.68 -3.69 -10.04
CA ILE A 199 -10.81 -3.03 -11.01
C ILE A 199 -10.75 -3.97 -12.21
N CYS A 200 -11.03 -3.44 -13.39
CA CYS A 200 -11.17 -4.24 -14.60
C CYS A 200 -10.36 -3.66 -15.75
N TYR A 201 -10.00 -4.53 -16.67
CA TYR A 201 -9.57 -4.14 -18.00
C TYR A 201 -10.69 -4.54 -18.95
N GLU A 202 -11.38 -3.54 -19.50
CA GLU A 202 -12.59 -3.79 -20.28
C GLU A 202 -13.56 -4.62 -19.44
N ASP A 203 -13.97 -5.77 -19.90
CA ASP A 203 -14.89 -6.63 -19.14
C ASP A 203 -14.18 -7.62 -18.22
N LYS A 204 -12.86 -7.63 -18.22
CA LYS A 204 -12.09 -8.62 -17.47
C LYS A 204 -11.75 -8.11 -16.09
N PRO A 205 -12.24 -8.76 -15.03
CA PRO A 205 -11.88 -8.34 -13.68
C PRO A 205 -10.40 -8.61 -13.39
N LEU A 206 -9.74 -7.66 -12.78
CA LEU A 206 -8.33 -7.78 -12.42
C LEU A 206 -8.13 -7.89 -10.92
N ALA A 207 -8.99 -7.25 -10.12
CA ALA A 207 -8.83 -7.19 -8.68
C ALA A 207 -10.13 -6.82 -8.01
N ILE A 208 -10.27 -7.25 -6.76
CA ILE A 208 -11.31 -6.73 -5.87
C ILE A 208 -10.72 -5.47 -5.24
N ALA A 209 -11.30 -4.32 -5.57
CA ALA A 209 -10.70 -3.03 -5.24
C ALA A 209 -10.45 -2.86 -3.76
N GLY A 210 -9.21 -2.55 -3.40
CA GLY A 210 -8.84 -2.30 -2.01
C GLY A 210 -8.72 -3.55 -1.14
N ILE A 211 -8.94 -4.72 -1.70
CA ILE A 211 -8.92 -5.98 -0.95
C ILE A 211 -7.79 -6.88 -1.43
N ILE A 212 -7.91 -7.42 -2.66
CA ILE A 212 -6.95 -8.42 -3.13
C ILE A 212 -6.98 -8.49 -4.66
N GLY A 213 -5.82 -8.74 -5.22
CA GLY A 213 -5.69 -8.90 -6.67
C GLY A 213 -6.18 -10.24 -7.16
N GLY A 214 -6.36 -10.32 -8.47
CA GLY A 214 -6.74 -11.55 -9.15
C GLY A 214 -5.52 -12.34 -9.57
N TYR A 215 -5.72 -13.64 -9.66
CA TYR A 215 -4.65 -14.57 -10.00
C TYR A 215 -4.09 -14.27 -11.41
N GLU A 216 -4.97 -13.99 -12.37
CA GLU A 216 -4.52 -13.84 -13.76
C GLU A 216 -3.77 -12.54 -14.03
N SER A 217 -4.01 -11.50 -13.23
CA SER A 217 -3.33 -10.21 -13.42
C SER A 217 -2.07 -10.07 -12.58
N GLU A 218 -1.67 -11.13 -11.93
CA GLU A 218 -0.57 -11.16 -10.99
C GLU A 218 0.77 -10.93 -11.69
N VAL A 219 1.66 -10.18 -11.02
CA VAL A 219 3.05 -10.09 -11.44
C VAL A 219 3.71 -11.45 -11.29
N CYS A 220 4.36 -11.93 -12.33
CA CYS A 220 5.02 -13.22 -12.33
C CYS A 220 6.43 -13.08 -12.89
N GLU A 221 7.18 -14.20 -12.96
CA GLU A 221 8.58 -14.09 -13.35
C GLU A 221 8.77 -13.59 -14.78
N ASN A 222 7.76 -13.70 -15.62
CA ASN A 222 7.85 -13.23 -17.00
C ASN A 222 7.36 -11.80 -17.19
N THR A 223 6.93 -11.13 -16.14
CA THR A 223 6.39 -9.78 -16.23
C THR A 223 7.47 -8.80 -16.68
N GLU A 224 7.17 -8.00 -17.70
CA GLU A 224 8.06 -6.99 -18.24
C GLU A 224 7.52 -5.58 -18.07
N GLY A 225 6.26 -5.45 -17.73
CA GLY A 225 5.63 -4.17 -17.49
C GLY A 225 4.53 -4.29 -16.46
N ILE A 226 4.29 -3.20 -15.77
CA ILE A 226 3.24 -3.16 -14.74
C ILE A 226 2.44 -1.88 -14.85
N ILE A 227 1.21 -1.96 -14.35
CA ILE A 227 0.45 -0.77 -13.98
C ILE A 227 0.49 -0.69 -12.47
N LEU A 228 0.96 0.44 -11.97
CA LEU A 228 1.02 0.70 -10.54
C LEU A 228 -0.19 1.53 -10.16
N GLU A 229 -1.00 0.99 -9.27
CA GLU A 229 -2.21 1.64 -8.78
C GLU A 229 -1.97 2.17 -7.37
N SER A 230 -2.36 3.42 -7.14
CA SER A 230 -2.37 4.03 -5.82
C SER A 230 -3.68 4.78 -5.68
N ALA A 231 -4.57 4.27 -4.86
CA ALA A 231 -5.93 4.79 -4.80
C ALA A 231 -6.35 5.03 -3.37
N THR A 232 -7.41 5.82 -3.21
CA THR A 232 -8.15 5.88 -1.95
C THR A 232 -9.56 5.41 -2.25
N PHE A 233 -9.87 4.20 -1.81
CA PHE A 233 -11.21 3.65 -1.91
C PHE A 233 -12.00 4.00 -0.66
N ASP A 234 -13.31 4.11 -0.80
CA ASP A 234 -14.17 4.44 0.32
C ASP A 234 -14.07 3.36 1.41
N GLY A 235 -13.77 3.78 2.64
CA GLY A 235 -13.54 2.85 3.74
C GLY A 235 -14.76 2.01 4.10
N VAL A 236 -15.95 2.59 4.01
CA VAL A 236 -17.17 1.85 4.29
C VAL A 236 -17.39 0.76 3.25
N ALA A 237 -17.18 1.09 1.96
CA ALA A 237 -17.34 0.13 0.88
C ALA A 237 -16.34 -1.02 1.04
N VAL A 238 -15.07 -0.71 1.36
CA VAL A 238 -14.06 -1.75 1.55
C VAL A 238 -14.42 -2.64 2.73
N ARG A 239 -14.86 -2.05 3.84
CA ARG A 239 -15.24 -2.83 5.01
C ARG A 239 -16.40 -3.78 4.70
N LYS A 240 -17.41 -3.29 3.98
CA LYS A 240 -18.56 -4.12 3.62
C LYS A 240 -18.15 -5.29 2.73
N THR A 241 -17.28 -5.02 1.75
CA THR A 241 -16.80 -6.07 0.86
C THR A 241 -15.98 -7.11 1.62
N ALA A 242 -15.06 -6.65 2.45
CA ALA A 242 -14.21 -7.55 3.23
C ALA A 242 -15.05 -8.43 4.13
N SER A 243 -16.04 -7.85 4.80
CA SER A 243 -16.94 -8.59 5.68
C SER A 243 -17.76 -9.62 4.90
N SER A 244 -18.30 -9.21 3.77
CA SER A 244 -19.11 -10.08 2.92
C SER A 244 -18.32 -11.29 2.41
N LEU A 245 -17.04 -11.09 2.10
CA LEU A 245 -16.19 -12.16 1.59
C LEU A 245 -15.47 -12.93 2.68
N GLY A 246 -15.53 -12.45 3.92
CA GLY A 246 -14.81 -13.08 5.02
C GLY A 246 -13.31 -12.97 4.86
N ILE A 247 -12.81 -11.86 4.31
CA ILE A 247 -11.39 -11.69 4.03
C ILE A 247 -10.95 -10.31 4.53
N ARG A 248 -9.82 -10.28 5.21
CA ARG A 248 -9.18 -9.02 5.59
C ARG A 248 -7.72 -9.09 5.19
N THR A 249 -7.25 -8.04 4.54
CA THR A 249 -5.87 -7.97 4.07
C THR A 249 -5.22 -6.73 4.68
N ASP A 250 -3.90 -6.65 4.56
CA ASP A 250 -3.19 -5.45 5.01
C ASP A 250 -3.70 -4.20 4.32
N ALA A 251 -4.07 -4.33 3.05
CA ALA A 251 -4.63 -3.19 2.30
C ALA A 251 -6.01 -2.83 2.83
N SER A 252 -6.90 -3.82 2.96
CA SER A 252 -8.27 -3.51 3.37
C SER A 252 -8.33 -2.89 4.76
N VAL A 253 -7.49 -3.35 5.67
CA VAL A 253 -7.44 -2.78 7.02
C VAL A 253 -7.14 -1.30 6.96
N ARG A 254 -6.21 -0.91 6.10
CA ARG A 254 -5.83 0.50 5.99
C ARG A 254 -6.92 1.34 5.35
N TYR A 255 -7.55 0.85 4.29
CA TYR A 255 -8.67 1.58 3.68
C TYR A 255 -9.83 1.74 4.64
N GLU A 256 -10.11 0.73 5.46
CA GLU A 256 -11.20 0.81 6.43
C GLU A 256 -10.99 1.94 7.44
N LYS A 257 -9.75 2.39 7.63
CA LYS A 257 -9.43 3.47 8.58
C LYS A 257 -9.49 4.85 7.93
N PHE A 258 -10.00 4.95 6.70
CA PHE A 258 -10.19 6.23 5.99
C PHE A 258 -8.88 6.94 5.72
N LEU A 259 -8.09 6.34 4.84
CA LEU A 259 -6.79 6.89 4.46
C LEU A 259 -6.90 8.30 3.87
N ASP A 260 -5.88 9.11 4.15
CA ASP A 260 -5.75 10.44 3.56
C ASP A 260 -5.47 10.31 2.08
N THR A 261 -6.25 11.00 1.25
CA THR A 261 -6.07 10.95 -0.20
C THR A 261 -4.75 11.57 -0.65
N ALA A 262 -4.16 12.45 0.16
CA ALA A 262 -2.95 13.16 -0.24
C ALA A 262 -1.74 12.23 -0.43
N ILE A 263 -1.76 11.04 0.17
CA ILE A 263 -0.60 10.16 0.15
C ILE A 263 -0.48 9.36 -1.15
N THR A 264 -1.52 9.32 -2.00
CA THR A 264 -1.49 8.44 -3.17
C THR A 264 -0.33 8.73 -4.12
N ILE A 265 -0.09 10.00 -4.39
CA ILE A 265 0.97 10.37 -5.34
C ILE A 265 2.35 10.19 -4.71
N VAL A 266 2.47 10.50 -3.43
CA VAL A 266 3.74 10.29 -2.72
C VAL A 266 4.14 8.82 -2.79
N ALA A 267 3.17 7.92 -2.65
CA ALA A 267 3.44 6.48 -2.69
C ALA A 267 3.94 6.04 -4.07
N ILE A 268 3.35 6.59 -5.14
CA ILE A 268 3.85 6.28 -6.49
C ILE A 268 5.31 6.72 -6.62
N GLY A 269 5.61 7.94 -6.18
CA GLY A 269 6.98 8.45 -6.25
C GLY A 269 7.94 7.65 -5.39
N ARG A 270 7.48 7.20 -4.24
CA ARG A 270 8.31 6.37 -3.35
C ARG A 270 8.60 5.01 -3.99
N PHE A 271 7.57 4.37 -4.57
CA PHE A 271 7.74 3.10 -5.28
C PHE A 271 8.78 3.24 -6.39
N LEU A 272 8.64 4.27 -7.22
CA LEU A 272 9.56 4.48 -8.33
C LEU A 272 10.98 4.75 -7.85
N LYS A 273 11.12 5.56 -6.79
CA LYS A 273 12.47 5.85 -6.26
C LYS A 273 13.15 4.56 -5.83
N LEU A 274 12.43 3.71 -5.12
CA LEU A 274 12.98 2.44 -4.65
C LEU A 274 13.28 1.50 -5.81
N LEU A 275 12.35 1.35 -6.74
CA LEU A 275 12.56 0.40 -7.83
C LEU A 275 13.71 0.84 -8.72
N GLN A 276 13.83 2.14 -9.03
CA GLN A 276 14.91 2.63 -9.87
C GLN A 276 16.28 2.39 -9.25
N LYS A 277 16.36 2.42 -7.93
CA LYS A 277 17.62 2.15 -7.25
C LYS A 277 18.17 0.77 -7.62
N TYR A 278 17.29 -0.22 -7.75
CA TYR A 278 17.69 -1.60 -8.02
C TYR A 278 17.55 -1.98 -9.47
N GLN A 279 16.71 -1.30 -10.22
CA GLN A 279 16.48 -1.54 -11.65
C GLN A 279 16.50 -0.21 -12.39
N PRO A 280 17.70 0.36 -12.60
CA PRO A 280 17.78 1.68 -13.23
C PRO A 280 17.31 1.73 -14.67
N GLU A 281 17.13 0.59 -15.32
CA GLU A 281 16.67 0.55 -16.71
C GLU A 281 15.16 0.66 -16.88
N ILE A 282 14.39 0.70 -15.80
CA ILE A 282 12.93 0.79 -15.94
C ILE A 282 12.54 2.07 -16.67
N GLU A 283 11.42 2.01 -17.34
CA GLU A 283 10.90 3.13 -18.14
C GLU A 283 9.50 3.48 -17.64
N VAL A 284 9.31 4.74 -17.30
CA VAL A 284 7.98 5.24 -16.98
C VAL A 284 7.30 5.51 -18.33
N GLU A 285 6.31 4.72 -18.69
CA GLU A 285 5.74 4.74 -20.03
C GLU A 285 4.62 5.75 -20.21
N THR A 286 3.94 6.11 -19.13
CA THR A 286 2.84 7.07 -19.19
C THR A 286 3.12 8.24 -18.26
N SER A 287 2.43 9.33 -18.49
CA SER A 287 2.36 10.37 -17.48
C SER A 287 1.48 9.89 -16.35
N LEU A 288 1.61 10.50 -15.19
CA LEU A 288 0.78 10.14 -14.04
C LEU A 288 -0.69 10.42 -14.35
N TYR A 289 -1.54 9.39 -14.25
CA TYR A 289 -2.98 9.59 -14.17
C TYR A 289 -3.34 9.85 -12.73
N ASP A 290 -4.13 10.90 -12.49
CA ASP A 290 -4.57 11.21 -11.14
C ASP A 290 -5.91 11.93 -11.20
N ASN A 291 -6.88 11.40 -10.47
CA ASN A 291 -8.22 11.98 -10.44
C ASN A 291 -8.75 11.96 -9.02
N VAL A 292 -8.99 13.14 -8.47
CA VAL A 292 -9.65 13.29 -7.17
C VAL A 292 -11.15 13.36 -7.45
N ILE A 293 -11.85 12.26 -7.12
CA ILE A 293 -13.26 12.12 -7.49
C ILE A 293 -14.16 12.74 -6.44
N ASN A 294 -13.81 12.56 -5.16
CA ASN A 294 -14.69 12.98 -4.08
C ASN A 294 -13.84 13.53 -2.94
N UNK A 295 -13.86 14.64 -3.00
CA UNK A 295 -13.01 15.33 -2.03
C UNK A 295 -13.75 15.71 -0.79
N UNK A 296 -14.96 15.47 -0.75
CA UNK A 296 -15.79 15.81 0.35
C UNK A 296 -15.63 14.91 1.51
N UNK A 297 -15.27 14.03 1.32
CA UNK A 297 -15.04 13.08 2.33
C UNK A 297 -13.95 13.46 3.24
N UNK A 298 -13.19 14.03 2.81
CA UNK A 298 -12.07 14.49 3.52
C UNK A 298 -12.33 15.64 4.38
N UNK A 299 -13.11 16.15 4.05
CA UNK A 299 -13.53 17.33 4.71
C UNK A 299 -14.48 17.10 5.85
N UNK A 300 -14.88 16.23 5.78
CA UNK A 300 -15.80 15.87 6.81
C UNK A 300 -15.17 15.67 8.12
N UNK A 301 -14.30 15.72 8.10
CA UNK A 301 -13.64 15.54 9.27
C UNK A 301 -13.53 16.31 10.30
#